data_b3a8252090610e3441ee2a9fffbaf526
#
_entry.id   b3a8252090610e3441ee2a9fffbaf526
#
_cell.length_a   1.000
_cell.length_b   1.000
_cell.length_c   1.000
_cell.angle_alpha   90.00
_cell.angle_beta   90.00
_cell.angle_gamma   90.00
#
_symmetry.space_group_name_H-M   'P 1'
#
loop_
_entity.id
_entity.type
_entity.pdbx_description
1 polymer ?
#
loop_
_entity_poly.entity_id
_entity_poly.type
_entity_poly.pdbx_seq_one_letter_code
_entity_poly.pdbx_strand_id
1 'polypeptide(L)'
;MTDETVRLEGRDLLALDEAALRHVRGARISMIFQEPMTALNPVLTVGEQIMEAILEHETVSRKAARERTLALLERVRIPDPARRFAEYPHRMSGGMRQRVMIAMALAGTPAVLVADEPTTALDVTIQAQILSLIDELRREQGTAVVFITHDLGVVSRYVDRVLVMYAGRKVEERDTRDLFADPFHPYTQGLIAAQPRGLAAQTHAVAPAGVARERLTEIPGTVPSLAAMPSGCAFAPRCPLADDRCARAAPPPRPAGSGLVACHHAGESHAI
;
A
#
# COMPACT_ATOMS: atom_id res chain seq x y z
N MET A 1 -1.88 19.11 -21.61
CA MET A 1 -1.71 17.65 -21.59
C MET A 1 -0.51 17.41 -20.72
N THR A 2 -0.69 16.84 -19.54
CA THR A 2 0.41 16.41 -18.68
C THR A 2 1.06 15.23 -19.37
N ASP A 3 2.36 15.30 -19.56
CA ASP A 3 3.17 14.21 -20.12
C ASP A 3 3.26 13.09 -19.06
N GLU A 4 2.15 12.37 -18.87
CA GLU A 4 2.07 11.27 -17.92
C GLU A 4 2.79 10.08 -18.54
N THR A 5 3.87 9.65 -17.92
CA THR A 5 4.60 8.45 -18.31
C THR A 5 4.63 7.48 -17.13
N VAL A 6 4.37 6.20 -17.41
CA VAL A 6 4.54 5.11 -16.45
C VAL A 6 5.61 4.18 -17.01
N ARG A 7 6.80 4.20 -16.42
CA ARG A 7 7.94 3.43 -16.94
C ARG A 7 8.28 2.26 -16.03
N LEU A 8 8.43 1.10 -16.65
CA LEU A 8 8.99 -0.10 -16.02
C LEU A 8 10.20 -0.56 -16.83
N GLU A 9 11.36 -0.66 -16.18
CA GLU A 9 12.61 -1.10 -16.85
C GLU A 9 12.90 -0.34 -18.15
N GLY A 10 12.65 0.97 -18.16
CA GLY A 10 12.86 1.86 -19.31
C GLY A 10 11.74 1.85 -20.35
N ARG A 11 10.77 0.93 -20.30
CA ARG A 11 9.63 0.87 -21.23
C ARG A 11 8.46 1.71 -20.69
N ASP A 12 7.87 2.53 -21.53
CA ASP A 12 6.65 3.26 -21.21
C ASP A 12 5.45 2.33 -21.35
N LEU A 13 4.77 2.07 -20.23
CA LEU A 13 3.62 1.17 -20.19
C LEU A 13 2.37 1.77 -20.84
N LEU A 14 2.25 3.10 -20.87
CA LEU A 14 1.09 3.78 -21.49
C LEU A 14 1.15 3.73 -23.02
N ALA A 15 2.33 3.46 -23.58
CA ALA A 15 2.51 3.29 -25.02
C ALA A 15 2.31 1.86 -25.52
N LEU A 16 2.05 0.89 -24.59
CA LEU A 16 1.86 -0.52 -24.95
C LEU A 16 0.42 -0.79 -25.39
N ASP A 17 0.26 -1.68 -26.35
CA ASP A 17 -1.04 -2.25 -26.69
C ASP A 17 -1.52 -3.25 -25.60
N GLU A 18 -2.78 -3.65 -25.67
CA GLU A 18 -3.37 -4.55 -24.67
C GLU A 18 -2.72 -5.94 -24.64
N ALA A 19 -2.23 -6.44 -25.78
CA ALA A 19 -1.52 -7.72 -25.83
C ALA A 19 -0.19 -7.65 -25.08
N ALA A 20 0.59 -6.59 -25.31
CA ALA A 20 1.84 -6.35 -24.59
C ALA A 20 1.62 -6.08 -23.09
N LEU A 21 0.56 -5.32 -22.73
CA LEU A 21 0.19 -5.08 -21.32
C LEU A 21 -0.20 -6.37 -20.59
N ARG A 22 -0.86 -7.30 -21.26
CA ARG A 22 -1.21 -8.61 -20.68
C ARG A 22 0.03 -9.39 -20.27
N HIS A 23 1.11 -9.34 -21.07
CA HIS A 23 2.38 -9.97 -20.71
C HIS A 23 3.13 -9.27 -19.56
N VAL A 24 2.82 -8.00 -19.30
CA VAL A 24 3.41 -7.25 -18.16
C VAL A 24 2.61 -7.54 -16.87
N ARG A 25 1.28 -7.51 -16.96
CA ARG A 25 0.39 -7.77 -15.82
C ARG A 25 0.53 -9.22 -15.35
N GLY A 26 0.75 -9.40 -14.06
CA GLY A 26 0.98 -10.70 -13.42
C GLY A 26 2.43 -11.21 -13.50
N ALA A 27 3.15 -10.97 -14.61
CA ALA A 27 4.52 -11.42 -14.79
C ALA A 27 5.56 -10.40 -14.29
N ARG A 28 5.39 -9.11 -14.61
CA ARG A 28 6.36 -8.06 -14.23
C ARG A 28 5.82 -7.09 -13.20
N ILE A 29 4.54 -6.79 -13.25
CA ILE A 29 3.81 -6.04 -12.23
C ILE A 29 2.67 -6.92 -11.75
N SER A 30 2.61 -7.17 -10.46
CA SER A 30 1.53 -7.91 -9.84
C SER A 30 0.87 -7.09 -8.74
N MET A 31 -0.34 -7.49 -8.32
CA MET A 31 -1.12 -6.76 -7.36
C MET A 31 -1.74 -7.68 -6.30
N ILE A 32 -1.66 -7.25 -5.05
CA ILE A 32 -2.44 -7.76 -3.93
C ILE A 32 -3.60 -6.80 -3.73
N PHE A 33 -4.83 -7.28 -3.95
CA PHE A 33 -6.04 -6.47 -3.83
C PHE A 33 -6.49 -6.33 -2.38
N GLN A 34 -7.26 -5.28 -2.10
CA GLN A 34 -7.78 -4.96 -0.78
C GLN A 34 -8.67 -6.07 -0.20
N GLU A 35 -9.50 -6.70 -1.05
CA GLU A 35 -10.45 -7.74 -0.62
C GLU A 35 -10.14 -9.10 -1.26
N PRO A 36 -9.62 -10.08 -0.49
CA PRO A 36 -9.35 -11.42 -1.01
C PRO A 36 -10.60 -12.16 -1.50
N MET A 37 -11.78 -11.80 -0.97
CA MET A 37 -13.05 -12.45 -1.33
C MET A 37 -13.49 -12.12 -2.76
N THR A 38 -13.19 -10.94 -3.24
CA THR A 38 -13.53 -10.48 -4.59
C THR A 38 -12.42 -10.80 -5.60
N ALA A 39 -11.19 -10.98 -5.13
CA ALA A 39 -10.04 -11.29 -5.96
C ALA A 39 -9.92 -12.78 -6.31
N LEU A 40 -10.38 -13.67 -5.41
CA LEU A 40 -10.33 -15.11 -5.63
C LEU A 40 -11.63 -15.60 -6.30
N ASN A 41 -11.50 -16.41 -7.35
CA ASN A 41 -12.63 -17.04 -8.00
C ASN A 41 -13.24 -18.13 -7.10
N PRO A 42 -14.52 -18.02 -6.65
CA PRO A 42 -15.10 -18.96 -5.69
C PRO A 42 -15.40 -20.35 -6.26
N VAL A 43 -15.41 -20.51 -7.58
CA VAL A 43 -15.71 -21.78 -8.26
C VAL A 43 -14.49 -22.57 -8.73
N LEU A 44 -13.28 -22.02 -8.50
CA LEU A 44 -12.01 -22.69 -8.75
C LEU A 44 -11.31 -23.02 -7.42
N THR A 45 -10.58 -24.13 -7.40
CA THR A 45 -9.75 -24.44 -6.24
C THR A 45 -8.57 -23.47 -6.13
N VAL A 46 -8.02 -23.32 -4.92
CA VAL A 46 -6.88 -22.46 -4.68
C VAL A 46 -5.67 -22.86 -5.53
N GLY A 47 -5.42 -24.16 -5.64
CA GLY A 47 -4.32 -24.67 -6.45
C GLY A 47 -4.47 -24.38 -7.93
N GLU A 48 -5.70 -24.48 -8.47
CA GLU A 48 -5.98 -24.17 -9.87
C GLU A 48 -5.70 -22.70 -10.18
N GLN A 49 -6.10 -21.77 -9.31
CA GLN A 49 -5.90 -20.34 -9.52
C GLN A 49 -4.41 -19.97 -9.51
N ILE A 50 -3.62 -20.53 -8.58
CA ILE A 50 -2.17 -20.28 -8.56
C ILE A 50 -1.49 -20.93 -9.77
N MET A 51 -1.91 -22.14 -10.15
CA MET A 51 -1.40 -22.81 -11.36
C MET A 51 -1.69 -22.01 -12.62
N GLU A 52 -2.89 -21.44 -12.74
CA GLU A 52 -3.29 -20.60 -13.87
C GLU A 52 -2.36 -19.39 -13.99
N ALA A 53 -2.09 -18.70 -12.87
CA ALA A 53 -1.15 -17.58 -12.84
C ALA A 53 0.27 -17.97 -13.30
N ILE A 54 0.73 -19.18 -13.01
CA ILE A 54 2.03 -19.69 -13.50
C ILE A 54 1.97 -20.00 -15.00
N LEU A 55 0.94 -20.72 -15.44
CA LEU A 55 0.83 -21.23 -16.81
C LEU A 55 0.54 -20.12 -17.83
N GLU A 56 -0.07 -19.02 -17.42
CA GLU A 56 -0.33 -17.86 -18.29
C GLU A 56 0.97 -17.18 -18.73
N HIS A 57 2.00 -17.19 -17.86
CA HIS A 57 3.23 -16.43 -18.09
C HIS A 57 4.46 -17.30 -18.39
N GLU A 58 4.36 -18.62 -18.18
CA GLU A 58 5.50 -19.53 -18.35
C GLU A 58 5.14 -20.79 -19.13
N THR A 59 6.03 -21.17 -20.03
CA THR A 59 5.89 -22.40 -20.78
C THR A 59 6.42 -23.59 -19.95
N VAL A 60 5.63 -24.07 -19.00
CA VAL A 60 5.97 -25.20 -18.13
C VAL A 60 4.88 -26.28 -18.20
N SER A 61 5.22 -27.52 -17.88
CA SER A 61 4.23 -28.59 -17.81
C SER A 61 3.27 -28.39 -16.63
N ARG A 62 2.03 -28.87 -16.73
CA ARG A 62 1.06 -28.84 -15.61
C ARG A 62 1.60 -29.50 -14.34
N LYS A 63 2.45 -30.54 -14.47
CA LYS A 63 3.10 -31.18 -13.33
C LYS A 63 4.07 -30.20 -12.65
N ALA A 64 4.92 -29.54 -13.41
CA ALA A 64 5.86 -28.54 -12.86
C ALA A 64 5.12 -27.34 -12.25
N ALA A 65 4.05 -26.85 -12.88
CA ALA A 65 3.21 -25.80 -12.33
C ALA A 65 2.58 -26.20 -10.99
N ARG A 66 2.10 -27.46 -10.87
CA ARG A 66 1.56 -28.00 -9.62
C ARG A 66 2.62 -28.07 -8.51
N GLU A 67 3.81 -28.54 -8.80
CA GLU A 67 4.93 -28.60 -7.84
C GLU A 67 5.30 -27.20 -7.35
N ARG A 68 5.40 -26.23 -8.26
CA ARG A 68 5.66 -24.82 -7.91
C ARG A 68 4.53 -24.22 -7.08
N THR A 69 3.27 -24.52 -7.41
CA THR A 69 2.11 -24.08 -6.63
C THR A 69 2.18 -24.59 -5.19
N LEU A 70 2.53 -25.85 -4.98
CA LEU A 70 2.68 -26.41 -3.64
C LEU A 70 3.82 -25.71 -2.86
N ALA A 71 4.95 -25.47 -3.52
CA ALA A 71 6.06 -24.72 -2.94
C ALA A 71 5.67 -23.27 -2.59
N LEU A 72 4.88 -22.59 -3.43
CA LEU A 72 4.36 -21.25 -3.14
C LEU A 72 3.43 -21.25 -1.93
N LEU A 73 2.50 -22.23 -1.84
CA LEU A 73 1.60 -22.36 -0.69
C LEU A 73 2.38 -22.60 0.62
N GLU A 74 3.43 -23.39 0.58
CA GLU A 74 4.32 -23.61 1.71
C GLU A 74 5.06 -22.31 2.08
N ARG A 75 5.61 -21.61 1.09
CA ARG A 75 6.36 -20.35 1.26
C ARG A 75 5.50 -19.25 1.88
N VAL A 76 4.21 -19.17 1.53
CA VAL A 76 3.28 -18.25 2.19
C VAL A 76 2.70 -18.81 3.50
N ARG A 77 3.27 -19.89 4.01
CA ARG A 77 2.94 -20.51 5.30
C ARG A 77 1.46 -20.96 5.39
N ILE A 78 0.92 -21.52 4.30
CA ILE A 78 -0.36 -22.22 4.32
C ILE A 78 -0.13 -23.61 4.93
N PRO A 79 -0.84 -24.00 6.00
CA PRO A 79 -0.71 -25.33 6.61
C PRO A 79 -1.30 -26.40 5.68
N ASP A 80 -0.62 -27.57 5.58
CA ASP A 80 -1.03 -28.70 4.74
C ASP A 80 -1.29 -28.30 3.26
N PRO A 81 -0.23 -27.81 2.53
CA PRO A 81 -0.38 -27.29 1.17
C PRO A 81 -1.06 -28.25 0.19
N ALA A 82 -0.77 -29.55 0.31
CA ALA A 82 -1.31 -30.58 -0.57
C ALA A 82 -2.83 -30.72 -0.44
N ARG A 83 -3.36 -30.67 0.78
CA ARG A 83 -4.80 -30.67 1.04
C ARG A 83 -5.41 -29.34 0.60
N ARG A 84 -4.81 -28.21 0.96
CA ARG A 84 -5.33 -26.86 0.65
C ARG A 84 -5.35 -26.56 -0.84
N PHE A 85 -4.45 -27.17 -1.61
CA PHE A 85 -4.46 -27.07 -3.06
C PHE A 85 -5.82 -27.44 -3.68
N ALA A 86 -6.51 -28.46 -3.16
CA ALA A 86 -7.79 -28.91 -3.66
C ALA A 86 -9.01 -28.24 -3.00
N GLU A 87 -8.78 -27.30 -2.09
CA GLU A 87 -9.87 -26.58 -1.40
C GLU A 87 -10.28 -25.31 -2.15
N TYR A 88 -11.54 -24.91 -1.96
CA TYR A 88 -12.10 -23.68 -2.48
C TYR A 88 -11.87 -22.51 -1.52
N PRO A 89 -11.80 -21.26 -2.00
CA PRO A 89 -11.58 -20.09 -1.17
C PRO A 89 -12.55 -19.95 0.01
N HIS A 90 -13.82 -20.29 -0.16
CA HIS A 90 -14.83 -20.19 0.89
C HIS A 90 -14.59 -21.11 2.10
N ARG A 91 -13.74 -22.15 1.96
CA ARG A 91 -13.33 -23.05 3.05
C ARG A 91 -12.10 -22.57 3.83
N MET A 92 -11.58 -21.40 3.49
CA MET A 92 -10.38 -20.84 4.11
C MET A 92 -10.73 -19.63 5.01
N SER A 93 -9.93 -19.42 6.07
CA SER A 93 -10.01 -18.19 6.87
C SER A 93 -9.57 -16.96 6.06
N GLY A 94 -9.92 -15.76 6.51
CA GLY A 94 -9.52 -14.51 5.86
C GLY A 94 -8.00 -14.40 5.67
N GLY A 95 -7.22 -14.68 6.72
CA GLY A 95 -5.76 -14.66 6.63
C GLY A 95 -5.18 -15.74 5.70
N MET A 96 -5.83 -16.90 5.56
CA MET A 96 -5.42 -17.91 4.58
C MET A 96 -5.71 -17.46 3.14
N ARG A 97 -6.86 -16.86 2.88
CA ARG A 97 -7.20 -16.29 1.56
C ARG A 97 -6.21 -15.18 1.17
N GLN A 98 -5.84 -14.35 2.12
CA GLN A 98 -4.81 -13.31 1.90
C GLN A 98 -3.48 -13.92 1.50
N ARG A 99 -3.03 -14.98 2.19
CA ARG A 99 -1.79 -15.71 1.84
C ARG A 99 -1.86 -16.36 0.45
N VAL A 100 -3.02 -16.90 0.07
CA VAL A 100 -3.25 -17.43 -1.28
C VAL A 100 -3.12 -16.33 -2.33
N MET A 101 -3.74 -15.16 -2.11
CA MET A 101 -3.62 -14.02 -3.01
C MET A 101 -2.18 -13.53 -3.14
N ILE A 102 -1.42 -13.51 -2.04
CA ILE A 102 0.03 -13.23 -2.07
C ILE A 102 0.77 -14.28 -2.91
N ALA A 103 0.46 -15.58 -2.75
CA ALA A 103 1.06 -16.64 -3.54
C ALA A 103 0.78 -16.47 -5.05
N MET A 104 -0.45 -16.11 -5.41
CA MET A 104 -0.82 -15.79 -6.80
C MET A 104 -0.03 -14.58 -7.33
N ALA A 105 0.04 -13.51 -6.55
CA ALA A 105 0.77 -12.31 -6.94
C ALA A 105 2.28 -12.53 -7.15
N LEU A 106 2.85 -13.51 -6.46
CA LEU A 106 4.27 -13.86 -6.55
C LEU A 106 4.58 -15.00 -7.53
N ALA A 107 3.57 -15.60 -8.13
CA ALA A 107 3.72 -16.75 -9.02
C ALA A 107 4.62 -16.44 -10.24
N GLY A 108 4.54 -15.22 -10.77
CA GLY A 108 5.34 -14.73 -11.89
C GLY A 108 6.69 -14.11 -11.51
N THR A 109 7.11 -14.12 -10.23
CA THR A 109 8.31 -13.42 -9.76
C THR A 109 8.39 -11.96 -10.25
N PRO A 110 7.40 -11.11 -9.88
CA PRO A 110 7.27 -9.77 -10.45
C PRO A 110 8.42 -8.85 -10.04
N ALA A 111 8.78 -7.90 -10.91
CA ALA A 111 9.71 -6.82 -10.58
C ALA A 111 9.08 -5.80 -9.62
N VAL A 112 7.76 -5.58 -9.74
CA VAL A 112 6.98 -4.66 -8.90
C VAL A 112 5.74 -5.36 -8.38
N LEU A 113 5.53 -5.28 -7.06
CA LEU A 113 4.32 -5.73 -6.37
C LEU A 113 3.58 -4.51 -5.82
N VAL A 114 2.35 -4.30 -6.26
CA VAL A 114 1.44 -3.30 -5.70
C VAL A 114 0.59 -3.98 -4.61
N ALA A 115 0.69 -3.52 -3.38
CA ALA A 115 -0.07 -4.03 -2.25
C ALA A 115 -1.09 -2.97 -1.80
N ASP A 116 -2.35 -3.15 -2.24
CA ASP A 116 -3.45 -2.24 -1.95
C ASP A 116 -4.16 -2.68 -0.68
N GLU A 117 -3.92 -1.96 0.41
CA GLU A 117 -4.42 -2.26 1.76
C GLU A 117 -4.35 -3.75 2.13
N PRO A 118 -3.18 -4.40 2.04
CA PRO A 118 -3.06 -5.86 2.07
C PRO A 118 -3.44 -6.50 3.41
N THR A 119 -3.76 -5.71 4.41
CA THR A 119 -4.08 -6.16 5.78
C THR A 119 -5.41 -5.64 6.31
N THR A 120 -6.20 -4.97 5.49
CA THR A 120 -7.54 -4.48 5.87
C THR A 120 -8.45 -5.63 6.29
N ALA A 121 -9.21 -5.44 7.35
CA ALA A 121 -10.12 -6.41 7.97
C ALA A 121 -9.45 -7.68 8.57
N LEU A 122 -8.13 -7.66 8.79
CA LEU A 122 -7.43 -8.69 9.53
C LEU A 122 -7.17 -8.26 10.98
N ASP A 123 -7.09 -9.24 11.88
CA ASP A 123 -6.64 -8.97 13.24
C ASP A 123 -5.16 -8.57 13.28
N VAL A 124 -4.76 -7.82 14.31
CA VAL A 124 -3.41 -7.23 14.44
C VAL A 124 -2.29 -8.27 14.33
N THR A 125 -2.53 -9.48 14.85
CA THR A 125 -1.53 -10.56 14.80
C THR A 125 -1.34 -11.08 13.38
N ILE A 126 -2.43 -11.32 12.66
CA ILE A 126 -2.39 -11.77 11.26
C ILE A 126 -1.84 -10.65 10.37
N GLN A 127 -2.23 -9.39 10.61
CA GLN A 127 -1.66 -8.22 9.91
C GLN A 127 -0.13 -8.20 10.00
N ALA A 128 0.43 -8.30 11.21
CA ALA A 128 1.89 -8.32 11.40
C ALA A 128 2.56 -9.49 10.66
N GLN A 129 1.93 -10.67 10.67
CA GLN A 129 2.44 -11.84 9.94
C GLN A 129 2.43 -11.65 8.42
N ILE A 130 1.38 -11.06 7.86
CA ILE A 130 1.26 -10.78 6.42
C ILE A 130 2.31 -9.75 5.97
N LEU A 131 2.48 -8.66 6.71
CA LEU A 131 3.47 -7.64 6.39
C LEU A 131 4.89 -8.18 6.48
N SER A 132 5.20 -8.97 7.52
CA SER A 132 6.50 -9.65 7.65
C SER A 132 6.76 -10.61 6.49
N LEU A 133 5.73 -11.35 6.05
CA LEU A 133 5.81 -12.25 4.91
C LEU A 133 6.11 -11.49 3.61
N ILE A 134 5.41 -10.39 3.34
CA ILE A 134 5.64 -9.56 2.15
C ILE A 134 7.08 -9.01 2.15
N ASP A 135 7.57 -8.51 3.30
CA ASP A 135 8.93 -7.97 3.41
C ASP A 135 10.02 -9.05 3.23
N GLU A 136 9.80 -10.24 3.80
CA GLU A 136 10.69 -11.40 3.62
C GLU A 136 10.79 -11.78 2.13
N LEU A 137 9.64 -11.94 1.47
CA LEU A 137 9.55 -12.30 0.04
C LEU A 137 10.14 -11.21 -0.87
N ARG A 138 9.90 -9.93 -0.54
CA ARG A 138 10.51 -8.78 -1.21
C ARG A 138 12.04 -8.86 -1.22
N ARG A 139 12.62 -9.13 -0.05
CA ARG A 139 14.09 -9.21 0.10
C ARG A 139 14.68 -10.40 -0.64
N GLU A 140 14.01 -11.55 -0.59
CA GLU A 140 14.47 -12.77 -1.25
C GLU A 140 14.44 -12.67 -2.78
N GLN A 141 13.43 -12.01 -3.34
CA GLN A 141 13.23 -11.93 -4.80
C GLN A 141 13.78 -10.63 -5.41
N GLY A 142 14.14 -9.64 -4.60
CA GLY A 142 14.52 -8.31 -5.09
C GLY A 142 13.35 -7.53 -5.71
N THR A 143 12.10 -7.89 -5.37
CA THR A 143 10.88 -7.23 -5.85
C THR A 143 10.73 -5.85 -5.22
N ALA A 144 10.46 -4.81 -6.00
CA ALA A 144 10.04 -3.52 -5.49
C ALA A 144 8.57 -3.60 -5.02
N VAL A 145 8.25 -3.04 -3.84
CA VAL A 145 6.88 -3.06 -3.31
C VAL A 145 6.33 -1.64 -3.18
N VAL A 146 5.15 -1.42 -3.75
CA VAL A 146 4.36 -0.20 -3.57
C VAL A 146 3.23 -0.52 -2.61
N PHE A 147 3.33 -0.06 -1.36
CA PHE A 147 2.26 -0.17 -0.37
C PHE A 147 1.28 0.99 -0.51
N ILE A 148 -0.01 0.69 -0.65
CA ILE A 148 -1.10 1.65 -0.51
C ILE A 148 -1.75 1.35 0.84
N THR A 149 -1.70 2.29 1.78
CA THR A 149 -2.22 2.10 3.13
C THR A 149 -2.53 3.43 3.81
N HIS A 150 -3.47 3.41 4.74
CA HIS A 150 -3.74 4.51 5.67
C HIS A 150 -3.06 4.30 7.04
N ASP A 151 -2.36 3.18 7.25
CA ASP A 151 -1.69 2.85 8.51
C ASP A 151 -0.25 3.38 8.50
N LEU A 152 -0.01 4.49 9.21
CA LEU A 152 1.32 5.09 9.34
C LEU A 152 2.30 4.20 10.13
N GLY A 153 1.82 3.25 10.94
CA GLY A 153 2.65 2.26 11.61
C GLY A 153 3.27 1.28 10.61
N VAL A 154 2.51 0.85 9.61
CA VAL A 154 3.00 0.06 8.47
C VAL A 154 4.05 0.86 7.69
N VAL A 155 3.71 2.11 7.35
CA VAL A 155 4.58 3.00 6.60
C VAL A 155 5.93 3.17 7.30
N SER A 156 5.94 3.52 8.59
CA SER A 156 7.17 3.80 9.34
C SER A 156 8.11 2.60 9.43
N ARG A 157 7.57 1.37 9.33
CA ARG A 157 8.33 0.12 9.56
C ARG A 157 8.80 -0.57 8.28
N TYR A 158 8.01 -0.51 7.19
CA TYR A 158 8.18 -1.38 6.03
C TYR A 158 8.55 -0.67 4.73
N VAL A 159 8.51 0.69 4.70
CA VAL A 159 8.78 1.41 3.45
C VAL A 159 9.96 2.36 3.57
N ASP A 160 10.71 2.51 2.49
CA ASP A 160 11.89 3.37 2.43
C ASP A 160 11.51 4.82 2.08
N ARG A 161 10.47 5.01 1.27
CA ARG A 161 10.01 6.29 0.74
C ARG A 161 8.50 6.40 0.80
N VAL A 162 7.99 7.56 1.17
CA VAL A 162 6.54 7.83 1.33
C VAL A 162 6.08 8.90 0.35
N LEU A 163 4.93 8.64 -0.26
CA LEU A 163 4.18 9.58 -1.05
C LEU A 163 2.84 9.83 -0.35
N VAL A 164 2.62 11.04 0.15
CA VAL A 164 1.38 11.44 0.81
C VAL A 164 0.43 12.03 -0.23
N MET A 165 -0.80 11.53 -0.26
CA MET A 165 -1.85 11.99 -1.16
C MET A 165 -2.99 12.65 -0.38
N TYR A 166 -3.52 13.74 -0.93
CA TYR A 166 -4.73 14.38 -0.43
C TYR A 166 -5.68 14.73 -1.59
N ALA A 167 -6.92 14.30 -1.52
CA ALA A 167 -7.93 14.53 -2.54
C ALA A 167 -7.44 14.22 -3.98
N GLY A 168 -6.79 13.06 -4.17
CA GLY A 168 -6.26 12.59 -5.45
C GLY A 168 -4.98 13.26 -5.94
N ARG A 169 -4.36 14.15 -5.13
CA ARG A 169 -3.13 14.87 -5.50
C ARG A 169 -1.99 14.52 -4.56
N LYS A 170 -0.77 14.41 -5.11
CA LYS A 170 0.45 14.29 -4.32
C LYS A 170 0.72 15.62 -3.61
N VAL A 171 0.86 15.55 -2.28
CA VAL A 171 1.13 16.74 -1.44
C VAL A 171 2.54 16.76 -0.87
N GLU A 172 3.10 15.58 -0.58
CA GLU A 172 4.46 15.44 -0.09
C GLU A 172 5.03 14.08 -0.52
N GLU A 173 6.33 14.03 -0.84
CA GLU A 173 7.05 12.79 -1.14
C GLU A 173 8.45 12.92 -0.57
N ARG A 174 8.84 12.01 0.34
CA ARG A 174 10.15 12.03 1.02
C ARG A 174 10.57 10.64 1.47
N ASP A 175 11.84 10.53 1.86
CA ASP A 175 12.32 9.37 2.59
C ASP A 175 11.56 9.23 3.90
N THR A 176 11.22 7.99 4.29
CA THR A 176 10.34 7.71 5.43
C THR A 176 10.87 8.34 6.72
N ARG A 177 12.17 8.19 7.01
CA ARG A 177 12.77 8.77 8.21
C ARG A 177 12.59 10.28 8.28
N ASP A 178 12.86 10.98 7.17
CA ASP A 178 12.79 12.43 7.09
C ASP A 178 11.36 12.93 7.20
N LEU A 179 10.41 12.23 6.57
CA LEU A 179 8.99 12.59 6.61
C LEU A 179 8.42 12.48 8.04
N PHE A 180 8.80 11.46 8.80
CA PHE A 180 8.32 11.31 10.18
C PHE A 180 9.05 12.22 11.17
N ALA A 181 10.32 12.59 10.90
CA ALA A 181 11.09 13.48 11.76
C ALA A 181 10.69 14.96 11.61
N ASP A 182 10.44 15.40 10.37
CA ASP A 182 10.17 16.79 10.03
C ASP A 182 9.24 16.89 8.81
N PRO A 183 7.93 16.64 8.98
CA PRO A 183 6.95 16.73 7.88
C PRO A 183 6.76 18.17 7.42
N PHE A 184 6.76 18.41 6.12
CA PHE A 184 6.70 19.76 5.55
C PHE A 184 5.30 20.21 5.17
N HIS A 185 4.42 19.30 4.81
CA HIS A 185 3.04 19.66 4.46
C HIS A 185 2.14 19.64 5.70
N PRO A 186 1.31 20.68 5.96
CA PRO A 186 0.43 20.72 7.13
C PRO A 186 -0.52 19.52 7.26
N TYR A 187 -0.95 18.92 6.14
CA TYR A 187 -1.73 17.68 6.17
C TYR A 187 -0.91 16.50 6.71
N THR A 188 0.36 16.36 6.29
CA THR A 188 1.25 15.31 6.80
C THR A 188 1.50 15.50 8.30
N GLN A 189 1.71 16.74 8.75
CA GLN A 189 1.84 17.08 10.17
C GLN A 189 0.59 16.63 10.95
N GLY A 190 -0.59 16.99 10.44
CA GLY A 190 -1.87 16.57 11.04
C GLY A 190 -2.07 15.05 11.08
N LEU A 191 -1.71 14.34 10.01
CA LEU A 191 -1.80 12.86 9.98
C LEU A 191 -0.89 12.22 11.04
N ILE A 192 0.34 12.71 11.20
CA ILE A 192 1.29 12.19 12.19
C ILE A 192 0.82 12.55 13.61
N ALA A 193 0.34 13.78 13.82
CA ALA A 193 -0.18 14.23 15.12
C ALA A 193 -1.46 13.49 15.55
N ALA A 194 -2.27 13.05 14.60
CA ALA A 194 -3.49 12.26 14.86
C ALA A 194 -3.20 10.81 15.29
N GLN A 195 -1.94 10.34 15.17
CA GLN A 195 -1.57 8.99 15.64
C GLN A 195 -1.58 8.93 17.16
N PRO A 196 -2.12 7.86 17.78
CA PRO A 196 -2.01 7.65 19.21
C PRO A 196 -0.53 7.64 19.63
N ARG A 197 -0.12 8.56 20.47
CA ARG A 197 1.22 8.58 21.06
C ARG A 197 1.37 7.32 21.89
N GLY A 198 2.17 6.35 21.42
CA GLY A 198 2.39 5.09 22.14
C GLY A 198 2.29 3.82 21.32
N LEU A 199 2.01 3.86 20.00
CA LEU A 199 2.12 2.64 19.18
C LEU A 199 3.54 2.05 19.16
N ALA A 200 4.57 2.85 19.42
CA ALA A 200 5.94 2.36 19.63
C ALA A 200 6.19 1.82 21.06
N ALA A 201 5.29 2.05 22.02
CA ALA A 201 5.47 1.70 23.43
C ALA A 201 4.36 0.83 24.02
N GLN A 202 3.29 0.51 23.31
CA GLN A 202 2.19 -0.33 23.83
C GLN A 202 2.34 -1.81 23.44
N THR A 203 3.38 -2.43 23.92
CA THR A 203 3.28 -3.82 24.35
C THR A 203 2.46 -3.85 25.64
N HIS A 204 1.16 -4.18 25.52
CA HIS A 204 0.30 -4.74 26.61
C HIS A 204 0.27 -4.08 28.01
N ALA A 205 0.53 -2.79 28.16
CA ALA A 205 0.28 -2.13 29.44
C ALA A 205 -1.16 -1.58 29.46
N VAL A 206 -2.01 -2.21 30.26
CA VAL A 206 -3.30 -1.64 30.67
C VAL A 206 -2.98 -0.29 31.34
N ALA A 207 -3.47 0.81 30.76
CA ALA A 207 -3.27 2.14 31.36
C ALA A 207 -3.79 2.14 32.80
N PRO A 208 -3.01 2.64 33.78
CA PRO A 208 -3.48 2.70 35.16
C PRO A 208 -4.77 3.53 35.25
N ALA A 209 -5.74 3.07 36.02
CA ALA A 209 -6.96 3.80 36.26
C ALA A 209 -6.64 5.19 36.84
N GLY A 210 -7.08 6.27 36.14
CA GLY A 210 -6.88 7.65 36.61
C GLY A 210 -6.00 8.53 35.74
N VAL A 211 -5.34 8.00 34.69
CA VAL A 211 -4.65 8.84 33.70
C VAL A 211 -5.67 9.41 32.72
N ALA A 212 -5.77 10.74 32.65
CA ALA A 212 -6.61 11.43 31.68
C ALA A 212 -6.21 10.97 30.27
N ARG A 213 -7.15 10.41 29.50
CA ARG A 213 -6.92 10.05 28.12
C ARG A 213 -6.64 11.31 27.31
N GLU A 214 -5.44 11.42 26.78
CA GLU A 214 -5.07 12.51 25.87
C GLU A 214 -6.03 12.47 24.67
N ARG A 215 -6.69 13.57 24.36
CA ARG A 215 -7.54 13.66 23.16
C ARG A 215 -6.66 13.56 21.94
N LEU A 216 -7.03 12.69 21.00
CA LEU A 216 -6.37 12.64 19.70
C LEU A 216 -6.57 13.96 18.97
N THR A 217 -5.51 14.45 18.34
CA THR A 217 -5.58 15.62 17.48
C THR A 217 -6.35 15.26 16.21
N GLU A 218 -7.42 15.99 15.92
CA GLU A 218 -8.22 15.78 14.71
C GLU A 218 -7.87 16.82 13.66
N ILE A 219 -7.84 16.43 12.37
CA ILE A 219 -7.76 17.37 11.27
C ILE A 219 -9.19 17.88 11.01
N PRO A 220 -9.51 19.17 11.28
CA PRO A 220 -10.87 19.68 11.21
C PRO A 220 -11.43 19.65 9.79
N GLY A 221 -12.77 19.65 9.67
CA GLY A 221 -13.50 19.73 8.39
C GLY A 221 -13.51 18.44 7.61
N THR A 222 -14.00 18.50 6.36
CA THR A 222 -14.19 17.35 5.47
C THR A 222 -13.32 17.47 4.21
N VAL A 223 -12.96 16.33 3.63
CA VAL A 223 -12.24 16.29 2.34
C VAL A 223 -13.18 16.81 1.25
N PRO A 224 -12.73 17.73 0.37
CA PRO A 224 -13.56 18.21 -0.74
C PRO A 224 -13.91 17.05 -1.68
N SER A 225 -15.14 17.06 -2.21
CA SER A 225 -15.53 16.09 -3.22
C SER A 225 -14.79 16.36 -4.53
N LEU A 226 -14.56 15.32 -5.33
CA LEU A 226 -13.90 15.45 -6.65
C LEU A 226 -14.70 16.38 -7.60
N ALA A 227 -16.02 16.45 -7.43
CA ALA A 227 -16.90 17.34 -8.22
C ALA A 227 -16.83 18.81 -7.76
N ALA A 228 -16.31 19.10 -6.56
CA ALA A 228 -16.23 20.44 -5.99
C ALA A 228 -14.81 20.75 -5.48
N MET A 229 -13.81 20.40 -6.27
CA MET A 229 -12.42 20.67 -5.95
C MET A 229 -12.14 22.18 -5.99
N PRO A 230 -11.44 22.74 -4.96
CA PRO A 230 -11.01 24.11 -4.99
C PRO A 230 -10.08 24.41 -6.18
N SER A 231 -10.13 25.63 -6.71
CA SER A 231 -9.21 26.10 -7.76
C SER A 231 -7.77 26.21 -7.27
N GLY A 232 -7.59 26.46 -5.96
CA GLY A 232 -6.31 26.55 -5.27
C GLY A 232 -5.85 25.22 -4.65
N CYS A 233 -5.22 25.34 -3.48
CA CYS A 233 -4.79 24.21 -2.69
C CYS A 233 -5.99 23.40 -2.18
N ALA A 234 -6.03 22.11 -2.49
CA ALA A 234 -7.14 21.24 -2.07
C ALA A 234 -7.30 21.16 -0.54
N PHE A 235 -6.20 21.31 0.21
CA PHE A 235 -6.18 21.29 1.66
C PHE A 235 -6.51 22.65 2.31
N ALA A 236 -6.51 23.77 1.56
CA ALA A 236 -6.73 25.11 2.10
C ALA A 236 -7.94 25.24 3.05
N PRO A 237 -9.12 24.65 2.77
CA PRO A 237 -10.28 24.75 3.67
C PRO A 237 -10.08 24.13 5.07
N ARG A 238 -9.06 23.31 5.24
CA ARG A 238 -8.73 22.59 6.47
C ARG A 238 -7.35 22.95 7.05
N CYS A 239 -6.63 23.80 6.34
CA CYS A 239 -5.25 24.14 6.67
C CYS A 239 -5.21 25.34 7.64
N PRO A 240 -4.56 25.21 8.81
CA PRO A 240 -4.42 26.32 9.75
C PRO A 240 -3.52 27.45 9.21
N LEU A 241 -2.71 27.17 8.17
CA LEU A 241 -1.80 28.12 7.53
C LEU A 241 -2.38 28.72 6.23
N ALA A 242 -3.64 28.42 5.90
CA ALA A 242 -4.21 28.86 4.63
C ALA A 242 -4.26 30.39 4.53
N ASP A 243 -3.77 30.91 3.41
CA ASP A 243 -3.83 32.32 3.04
C ASP A 243 -4.48 32.51 1.66
N ASP A 244 -4.50 33.77 1.19
CA ASP A 244 -5.05 34.12 -0.12
C ASP A 244 -4.33 33.44 -1.30
N ARG A 245 -3.04 33.08 -1.17
CA ARG A 245 -2.30 32.34 -2.22
C ARG A 245 -2.83 30.92 -2.32
N CYS A 246 -3.07 30.32 -1.15
CA CYS A 246 -3.64 28.96 -1.07
C CYS A 246 -5.03 28.86 -1.68
N ALA A 247 -5.83 29.93 -1.57
CA ALA A 247 -7.17 29.99 -2.16
C ALA A 247 -7.13 30.15 -3.70
N ARG A 248 -6.15 30.92 -4.21
CA ARG A 248 -6.09 31.32 -5.62
C ARG A 248 -5.37 30.31 -6.51
N ALA A 249 -4.33 29.62 -6.01
CA ALA A 249 -3.50 28.75 -6.82
C ALA A 249 -3.10 27.46 -6.09
N ALA A 250 -3.15 26.33 -6.80
CA ALA A 250 -2.60 25.08 -6.30
C ALA A 250 -1.06 25.21 -6.26
N PRO A 251 -0.40 24.87 -5.13
CA PRO A 251 1.05 24.94 -5.04
C PRO A 251 1.69 23.90 -5.96
N PRO A 252 2.67 24.29 -6.80
CA PRO A 252 3.44 23.32 -7.58
C PRO A 252 4.35 22.50 -6.65
N PRO A 253 4.64 21.23 -6.99
CA PRO A 253 5.67 20.46 -6.30
C PRO A 253 7.02 21.17 -6.39
N ARG A 254 7.70 21.33 -5.26
CA ARG A 254 9.05 21.91 -5.17
C ARG A 254 9.98 21.03 -4.36
N PRO A 255 11.29 21.04 -4.61
CA PRO A 255 12.26 20.30 -3.82
C PRO A 255 12.19 20.70 -2.34
N ALA A 256 12.22 19.72 -1.44
CA ALA A 256 12.16 19.91 -0.01
C ALA A 256 12.83 18.73 0.71
N GLY A 257 13.97 18.96 1.36
CA GLY A 257 14.76 17.91 2.00
C GLY A 257 15.12 16.78 1.02
N SER A 258 14.82 15.53 1.38
CA SER A 258 15.07 14.34 0.55
C SER A 258 14.04 14.13 -0.57
N GLY A 259 13.11 15.07 -0.82
CA GLY A 259 12.04 14.86 -1.78
C GLY A 259 11.34 16.10 -2.30
N LEU A 260 10.02 16.04 -2.39
CA LEU A 260 9.15 17.07 -2.96
C LEU A 260 7.99 17.41 -2.03
N VAL A 261 7.57 18.67 -2.01
CA VAL A 261 6.36 19.13 -1.32
C VAL A 261 5.55 20.09 -2.20
N ALA A 262 4.23 19.94 -2.21
CA ALA A 262 3.30 20.84 -2.87
C ALA A 262 2.57 21.70 -1.83
N CYS A 263 3.26 22.70 -1.27
CA CYS A 263 2.74 23.61 -0.27
C CYS A 263 3.36 25.00 -0.42
N HIS A 264 2.56 26.07 -0.26
CA HIS A 264 3.05 27.45 -0.24
C HIS A 264 3.81 27.77 1.06
N HIS A 265 3.48 27.09 2.16
CA HIS A 265 4.03 27.22 3.51
C HIS A 265 4.89 26.03 3.95
N ALA A 266 5.55 25.35 3.00
CA ALA A 266 6.35 24.17 3.33
C ALA A 266 7.47 24.50 4.33
N GLY A 267 7.57 23.72 5.39
CA GLY A 267 8.58 23.87 6.43
C GLY A 267 8.24 24.93 7.51
N GLU A 268 7.09 25.60 7.42
CA GLU A 268 6.60 26.42 8.53
C GLU A 268 6.00 25.51 9.60
N SER A 269 6.68 25.42 10.75
CA SER A 269 6.19 24.63 11.89
C SER A 269 5.08 25.40 12.59
N HIS A 270 3.89 24.78 12.69
CA HIS A 270 2.88 25.25 13.63
C HIS A 270 2.53 24.10 14.54
N ALA A 271 2.50 24.36 15.85
CA ALA A 271 1.89 23.46 16.81
C ALA A 271 0.40 23.31 16.44
N ILE A 272 0.02 22.16 15.92
CA ILE A 272 -1.37 21.75 15.73
C ILE A 272 -1.89 21.24 17.06
#